data_abbb02fb06d44d2018267fff907fe827
#
_entry.id   abbb02fb06d44d2018267fff907fe827
#
_cell.length_a   1.000
_cell.length_b   1.000
_cell.length_c   1.000
_cell.angle_alpha   90.00
_cell.angle_beta   90.00
_cell.angle_gamma   90.00
#
_symmetry.space_group_name_H-M   'P 1'
#
loop_
_entity.id
_entity.type
_entity.pdbx_description
1 polymer ?
#
loop_
_entity_poly.entity_id
_entity_poly.type
_entity_poly.pdbx_seq_one_letter_code
_entity_poly.pdbx_strand_id
1 'polypeptide(L)'
;LDMDGTLLDLAYDNYFWHEHIPNLYSKIEKTTFAEAKIILEGMYMEKKSTIEWYSINYWSNILNINLKSEILNTKDKISVLPNTIEFLKTLKKNQINTVLITNCPREMLNIKITQSKLWGYFNKIISSHDYGYAKETENFWNILNKNIIYNKEKTFFIDDNENVLKFAEKNGIKNLISINYPDSKKEKQIVENYTSINNVSCFSKKFIR
;
A
#
# COMPACT_ATOMS: atom_id res chain seq x y z
N LEU A 1 5.78 -6.60 5.68
CA LEU A 1 5.17 -6.58 4.35
C LEU A 1 4.35 -5.31 4.18
N ASP A 2 4.42 -4.69 3.02
CA ASP A 2 3.43 -3.71 2.59
C ASP A 2 2.12 -4.40 2.15
N MET A 3 1.07 -3.61 1.85
CA MET A 3 -0.26 -4.10 1.44
C MET A 3 -0.55 -3.83 -0.03
N ASP A 4 -0.71 -2.57 -0.42
CA ASP A 4 -1.19 -2.17 -1.75
C ASP A 4 -0.04 -2.18 -2.76
N GLY A 5 -0.15 -2.97 -3.83
CA GLY A 5 0.96 -3.24 -4.76
C GLY A 5 1.91 -4.37 -4.32
N THR A 6 1.73 -4.93 -3.12
CA THR A 6 2.55 -6.02 -2.58
C THR A 6 1.74 -7.29 -2.33
N LEU A 7 0.65 -7.18 -1.61
CA LEU A 7 -0.29 -8.25 -1.31
C LEU A 7 -1.61 -8.06 -2.07
N LEU A 8 -2.07 -6.82 -2.15
CA LEU A 8 -3.25 -6.42 -2.92
C LEU A 8 -2.83 -5.81 -4.24
N ASP A 9 -3.66 -6.02 -5.25
CA ASP A 9 -3.49 -5.44 -6.58
C ASP A 9 -3.72 -3.93 -6.55
N LEU A 10 -2.70 -3.16 -6.90
CA LEU A 10 -2.75 -1.70 -6.96
C LEU A 10 -3.71 -1.19 -8.05
N ALA A 11 -4.19 -2.06 -8.94
CA ALA A 11 -5.18 -1.73 -9.97
C ALA A 11 -6.46 -1.13 -9.37
N TYR A 12 -6.87 -1.55 -8.16
CA TYR A 12 -7.99 -0.95 -7.46
C TYR A 12 -7.74 0.51 -7.09
N ASP A 13 -6.60 0.81 -6.46
CA ASP A 13 -6.27 2.17 -6.04
C ASP A 13 -6.11 3.10 -7.25
N ASN A 14 -5.45 2.62 -8.32
CA ASN A 14 -5.34 3.36 -9.57
C ASN A 14 -6.72 3.64 -10.20
N TYR A 15 -7.61 2.65 -10.25
CA TYR A 15 -8.99 2.85 -10.69
C TYR A 15 -9.71 3.86 -9.82
N PHE A 16 -9.65 3.72 -8.49
CA PHE A 16 -10.36 4.59 -7.55
C PHE A 16 -9.96 6.06 -7.72
N TRP A 17 -8.64 6.34 -7.65
CA TRP A 17 -8.12 7.71 -7.65
C TRP A 17 -8.02 8.35 -9.04
N HIS A 18 -7.80 7.57 -10.11
CA HIS A 18 -7.58 8.13 -11.46
C HIS A 18 -8.74 7.92 -12.44
N GLU A 19 -9.79 7.16 -12.05
CA GLU A 19 -10.97 6.96 -12.87
C GLU A 19 -12.26 7.28 -12.12
N HIS A 20 -12.50 6.60 -10.98
CA HIS A 20 -13.77 6.70 -10.24
C HIS A 20 -13.98 8.10 -9.66
N ILE A 21 -13.01 8.61 -8.89
CA ILE A 21 -13.10 9.94 -8.28
C ILE A 21 -13.13 11.06 -9.31
N PRO A 22 -12.31 11.09 -10.39
CA PRO A 22 -12.46 12.07 -11.46
C PRO A 22 -13.84 12.07 -12.14
N ASN A 23 -14.44 10.89 -12.33
CA ASN A 23 -15.80 10.79 -12.84
C ASN A 23 -16.85 11.43 -11.92
N LEU A 24 -16.73 11.23 -10.61
CA LEU A 24 -17.62 11.86 -9.62
C LEU A 24 -17.41 13.37 -9.57
N TYR A 25 -16.15 13.78 -9.46
CA TYR A 25 -15.76 15.19 -9.39
C TYR A 25 -16.24 15.98 -10.62
N SER A 26 -16.08 15.43 -11.82
CA SER A 26 -16.54 16.07 -13.04
C SER A 26 -18.05 16.34 -13.06
N LYS A 27 -18.85 15.43 -12.48
CA LYS A 27 -20.32 15.61 -12.38
C LYS A 27 -20.69 16.67 -11.34
N ILE A 28 -19.98 16.71 -10.22
CA ILE A 28 -20.21 17.68 -9.14
C ILE A 28 -19.84 19.09 -9.63
N GLU A 29 -18.65 19.25 -10.20
CA GLU A 29 -18.12 20.54 -10.65
C GLU A 29 -18.62 20.96 -12.06
N LYS A 30 -19.45 20.11 -12.71
CA LYS A 30 -19.98 20.35 -14.07
C LYS A 30 -18.88 20.62 -15.10
N THR A 31 -17.80 19.87 -15.01
CA THR A 31 -16.65 19.92 -15.93
C THR A 31 -16.50 18.62 -16.70
N THR A 32 -15.57 18.54 -17.65
CA THR A 32 -15.27 17.30 -18.38
C THR A 32 -14.42 16.37 -17.50
N PHE A 33 -14.46 15.07 -17.82
CA PHE A 33 -13.58 14.08 -17.15
C PHE A 33 -12.09 14.46 -17.29
N ALA A 34 -11.68 14.94 -18.46
CA ALA A 34 -10.28 15.32 -18.72
C ALA A 34 -9.83 16.49 -17.84
N GLU A 35 -10.66 17.54 -17.73
CA GLU A 35 -10.38 18.69 -16.86
C GLU A 35 -10.35 18.26 -15.38
N ALA A 36 -11.34 17.48 -14.93
CA ALA A 36 -11.38 16.94 -13.57
C ALA A 36 -10.10 16.17 -13.24
N LYS A 37 -9.63 15.34 -14.17
CA LYS A 37 -8.41 14.55 -14.00
C LYS A 37 -7.17 15.44 -13.84
N ILE A 38 -7.01 16.47 -14.67
CA ILE A 38 -5.88 17.41 -14.59
C ILE A 38 -5.89 18.16 -13.26
N ILE A 39 -7.07 18.65 -12.84
CA ILE A 39 -7.23 19.37 -11.57
C ILE A 39 -6.84 18.47 -10.39
N LEU A 40 -7.39 17.24 -10.34
CA LEU A 40 -7.15 16.31 -9.24
C LEU A 40 -5.68 15.84 -9.20
N GLU A 41 -5.07 15.57 -10.35
CA GLU A 41 -3.66 15.20 -10.43
C GLU A 41 -2.76 16.33 -9.89
N GLY A 42 -3.07 17.58 -10.20
CA GLY A 42 -2.37 18.74 -9.62
C GLY A 42 -2.47 18.76 -8.10
N MET A 43 -3.70 18.63 -7.55
CA MET A 43 -3.94 18.59 -6.11
C MET A 43 -3.22 17.42 -5.43
N TYR A 44 -3.23 16.24 -6.06
CA TYR A 44 -2.55 15.06 -5.54
C TYR A 44 -1.04 15.26 -5.48
N MET A 45 -0.44 15.83 -6.53
CA MET A 45 1.02 16.05 -6.58
C MET A 45 1.53 16.97 -5.48
N GLU A 46 0.74 17.98 -5.07
CA GLU A 46 1.10 18.87 -3.95
C GLU A 46 1.24 18.15 -2.61
N LYS A 47 0.56 17.03 -2.44
CA LYS A 47 0.55 16.25 -1.19
C LYS A 47 1.39 14.97 -1.25
N LYS A 48 2.01 14.70 -2.39
CA LYS A 48 2.80 13.48 -2.60
C LYS A 48 3.79 13.23 -1.46
N SER A 49 3.86 11.99 -0.99
CA SER A 49 4.75 11.54 0.09
C SER A 49 4.45 12.12 1.48
N THR A 50 3.33 12.82 1.66
CA THR A 50 2.84 13.26 2.97
C THR A 50 1.77 12.30 3.49
N ILE A 51 1.41 12.40 4.78
CA ILE A 51 0.35 11.56 5.35
C ILE A 51 -1.03 11.93 4.78
N GLU A 52 -1.23 13.20 4.40
CA GLU A 52 -2.44 13.72 3.76
C GLU A 52 -2.69 13.06 2.39
N TRP A 53 -1.64 12.74 1.64
CA TRP A 53 -1.72 12.02 0.37
C TRP A 53 -2.56 10.74 0.50
N TYR A 54 -2.41 10.03 1.60
CA TYR A 54 -3.09 8.77 1.88
C TYR A 54 -4.40 8.94 2.65
N SER A 55 -4.73 10.15 3.14
CA SER A 55 -5.84 10.38 4.05
C SER A 55 -7.18 10.49 3.34
N ILE A 56 -8.06 9.50 3.54
CA ILE A 56 -9.43 9.52 3.04
C ILE A 56 -10.22 10.70 3.62
N ASN A 57 -10.03 11.01 4.90
CA ASN A 57 -10.73 12.13 5.55
C ASN A 57 -10.27 13.48 4.98
N TYR A 58 -8.97 13.66 4.75
CA TYR A 58 -8.44 14.86 4.13
C TYR A 58 -9.07 15.09 2.75
N TRP A 59 -9.00 14.08 1.87
CA TRP A 59 -9.55 14.18 0.51
C TRP A 59 -11.06 14.28 0.49
N SER A 60 -11.77 13.63 1.41
CA SER A 60 -13.23 13.79 1.54
C SER A 60 -13.62 15.25 1.80
N ASN A 61 -12.88 15.93 2.68
CA ASN A 61 -13.13 17.34 3.01
C ASN A 61 -12.78 18.27 1.84
N ILE A 62 -11.62 18.06 1.21
CA ILE A 62 -11.16 18.90 0.09
C ILE A 62 -12.08 18.76 -1.12
N LEU A 63 -12.50 17.55 -1.46
CA LEU A 63 -13.30 17.28 -2.65
C LEU A 63 -14.81 17.41 -2.40
N ASN A 64 -15.22 17.58 -1.15
CA ASN A 64 -16.62 17.53 -0.73
C ASN A 64 -17.35 16.23 -1.21
N ILE A 65 -16.64 15.10 -1.18
CA ILE A 65 -17.12 13.77 -1.58
C ILE A 65 -16.98 12.82 -0.39
N ASN A 66 -18.02 12.06 -0.08
CA ASN A 66 -17.93 11.01 0.94
C ASN A 66 -17.13 9.81 0.40
N LEU A 67 -15.80 9.90 0.42
CA LEU A 67 -14.92 8.86 -0.12
C LEU A 67 -15.07 7.52 0.59
N LYS A 68 -15.44 7.48 1.87
CA LYS A 68 -15.72 6.22 2.57
C LYS A 68 -16.91 5.48 1.96
N SER A 69 -17.97 6.21 1.59
CA SER A 69 -19.10 5.63 0.86
C SER A 69 -18.67 5.10 -0.51
N GLU A 70 -17.84 5.85 -1.23
CA GLU A 70 -17.36 5.46 -2.55
C GLU A 70 -16.45 4.23 -2.51
N ILE A 71 -15.62 4.10 -1.48
CA ILE A 71 -14.83 2.87 -1.25
C ILE A 71 -15.76 1.67 -1.02
N LEU A 72 -16.82 1.83 -0.23
CA LEU A 72 -17.79 0.76 0.00
C LEU A 72 -18.54 0.37 -1.28
N ASN A 73 -18.88 1.34 -2.14
CA ASN A 73 -19.55 1.12 -3.42
C ASN A 73 -18.65 0.40 -4.45
N THR A 74 -17.32 0.49 -4.29
CA THR A 74 -16.33 -0.06 -5.24
C THR A 74 -15.50 -1.20 -4.68
N LYS A 75 -15.71 -1.59 -3.42
CA LYS A 75 -14.90 -2.60 -2.71
C LYS A 75 -14.78 -3.95 -3.42
N ASP A 76 -15.77 -4.33 -4.22
CA ASP A 76 -15.77 -5.58 -4.98
C ASP A 76 -14.66 -5.65 -6.04
N LYS A 77 -14.05 -4.51 -6.38
CA LYS A 77 -12.88 -4.43 -7.25
C LYS A 77 -11.56 -4.66 -6.52
N ILE A 78 -11.57 -4.70 -5.18
CA ILE A 78 -10.37 -5.00 -4.39
C ILE A 78 -10.01 -6.47 -4.60
N SER A 79 -8.81 -6.73 -5.06
CA SER A 79 -8.31 -8.08 -5.33
C SER A 79 -6.92 -8.29 -4.74
N VAL A 80 -6.56 -9.54 -4.49
CA VAL A 80 -5.23 -9.94 -4.08
C VAL A 80 -4.35 -10.22 -5.27
N LEU A 81 -3.08 -9.91 -5.19
CA LEU A 81 -2.09 -10.32 -6.20
C LEU A 81 -1.95 -11.86 -6.22
N PRO A 82 -1.53 -12.44 -7.36
CA PRO A 82 -1.44 -13.89 -7.51
C PRO A 82 -0.64 -14.56 -6.39
N ASN A 83 -1.18 -15.66 -5.86
CA ASN A 83 -0.57 -16.53 -4.84
C ASN A 83 -0.31 -15.86 -3.48
N THR A 84 -0.85 -14.69 -3.20
CA THR A 84 -0.71 -13.98 -1.92
C THR A 84 -1.19 -14.85 -0.74
N ILE A 85 -2.35 -15.49 -0.87
CA ILE A 85 -2.92 -16.32 0.20
C ILE A 85 -2.02 -17.53 0.51
N GLU A 86 -1.51 -18.21 -0.52
CA GLU A 86 -0.61 -19.37 -0.37
C GLU A 86 0.72 -18.94 0.27
N PHE A 87 1.23 -17.77 -0.10
CA PHE A 87 2.42 -17.20 0.52
C PHE A 87 2.20 -16.94 2.01
N LEU A 88 1.11 -16.27 2.39
CA LEU A 88 0.80 -15.97 3.78
C LEU A 88 0.53 -17.24 4.61
N LYS A 89 -0.14 -18.25 4.03
CA LYS A 89 -0.29 -19.57 4.65
C LYS A 89 1.07 -20.23 4.90
N THR A 90 2.01 -20.11 3.95
CA THR A 90 3.37 -20.66 4.09
C THR A 90 4.14 -19.98 5.21
N LEU A 91 4.08 -18.62 5.31
CA LEU A 91 4.68 -17.90 6.42
C LEU A 91 4.13 -18.38 7.77
N LYS A 92 2.81 -18.48 7.86
CA LYS A 92 2.12 -18.90 9.08
C LYS A 92 2.49 -20.36 9.48
N LYS A 93 2.50 -21.28 8.52
CA LYS A 93 2.90 -22.69 8.73
C LYS A 93 4.34 -22.80 9.27
N ASN A 94 5.24 -21.96 8.77
CA ASN A 94 6.64 -21.93 9.19
C ASN A 94 6.87 -21.01 10.42
N GLN A 95 5.82 -20.54 11.08
CA GLN A 95 5.88 -19.68 12.27
C GLN A 95 6.71 -18.41 12.08
N ILE A 96 6.73 -17.88 10.86
CA ILE A 96 7.45 -16.65 10.53
C ILE A 96 6.63 -15.46 11.05
N ASN A 97 7.23 -14.67 11.93
CA ASN A 97 6.60 -13.47 12.45
C ASN A 97 6.36 -12.46 11.32
N THR A 98 5.10 -12.17 11.03
CA THR A 98 4.68 -11.38 9.89
C THR A 98 3.94 -10.12 10.34
N VAL A 99 4.47 -8.96 9.97
CA VAL A 99 3.90 -7.64 10.28
C VAL A 99 3.47 -6.97 8.98
N LEU A 100 2.22 -6.51 8.93
CA LEU A 100 1.72 -5.65 7.86
C LEU A 100 2.02 -4.20 8.21
N ILE A 101 2.63 -3.45 7.29
CA ILE A 101 2.96 -2.02 7.46
C ILE A 101 2.54 -1.30 6.18
N THR A 102 1.52 -0.45 6.27
CA THR A 102 0.91 0.21 5.11
C THR A 102 0.70 1.70 5.34
N ASN A 103 0.69 2.49 4.26
CA ASN A 103 0.24 3.88 4.29
C ASN A 103 -1.30 4.02 4.26
N CYS A 104 -2.02 2.93 4.04
CA CYS A 104 -3.48 2.93 4.01
C CYS A 104 -4.07 3.33 5.38
N PRO A 105 -4.98 4.32 5.45
CA PRO A 105 -5.63 4.73 6.70
C PRO A 105 -6.54 3.62 7.24
N ARG A 106 -6.75 3.60 8.56
CA ARG A 106 -7.46 2.51 9.26
C ARG A 106 -8.83 2.19 8.70
N GLU A 107 -9.61 3.18 8.30
CA GLU A 107 -10.96 2.97 7.76
C GLU A 107 -10.91 2.17 6.46
N MET A 108 -10.04 2.55 5.54
CA MET A 108 -9.86 1.87 4.26
C MET A 108 -9.16 0.51 4.43
N LEU A 109 -8.17 0.45 5.30
CA LEU A 109 -7.44 -0.77 5.65
C LEU A 109 -8.39 -1.89 6.12
N ASN A 110 -9.32 -1.57 7.02
CA ASN A 110 -10.30 -2.52 7.51
C ASN A 110 -11.20 -3.06 6.38
N ILE A 111 -11.64 -2.20 5.46
CA ILE A 111 -12.42 -2.61 4.30
C ILE A 111 -11.61 -3.54 3.40
N LYS A 112 -10.37 -3.14 3.07
CA LYS A 112 -9.47 -3.91 2.19
C LYS A 112 -9.14 -5.28 2.77
N ILE A 113 -8.73 -5.37 4.03
CA ILE A 113 -8.39 -6.64 4.69
C ILE A 113 -9.62 -7.56 4.81
N THR A 114 -10.80 -7.00 5.09
CA THR A 114 -12.04 -7.78 5.18
C THR A 114 -12.42 -8.34 3.80
N GLN A 115 -12.41 -7.50 2.78
CA GLN A 115 -12.76 -7.88 1.41
C GLN A 115 -11.79 -8.94 0.86
N SER A 116 -10.50 -8.79 1.11
CA SER A 116 -9.45 -9.70 0.65
C SER A 116 -9.26 -10.94 1.54
N LYS A 117 -9.97 -11.03 2.68
CA LYS A 117 -9.88 -12.12 3.67
C LYS A 117 -8.46 -12.31 4.24
N LEU A 118 -7.73 -11.23 4.41
CA LEU A 118 -6.34 -11.27 4.93
C LEU A 118 -6.25 -11.25 6.45
N TRP A 119 -7.37 -11.18 7.18
CA TRP A 119 -7.39 -11.28 8.63
C TRP A 119 -6.76 -12.60 9.12
N GLY A 120 -5.99 -12.50 10.19
CA GLY A 120 -5.41 -13.68 10.86
C GLY A 120 -4.11 -14.21 10.24
N TYR A 121 -3.54 -13.54 9.24
CA TYR A 121 -2.21 -13.89 8.71
C TYR A 121 -1.07 -13.07 9.33
N PHE A 122 -1.38 -11.97 10.02
CA PHE A 122 -0.38 -11.05 10.56
C PHE A 122 -0.35 -11.11 12.08
N ASN A 123 0.86 -11.10 12.65
CA ASN A 123 1.06 -10.95 14.09
C ASN A 123 0.79 -9.51 14.55
N LYS A 124 1.01 -8.53 13.66
CA LYS A 124 0.70 -7.12 13.89
C LYS A 124 0.33 -6.43 12.57
N ILE A 125 -0.58 -5.47 12.65
CA ILE A 125 -0.98 -4.62 11.52
C ILE A 125 -0.80 -3.16 11.94
N ILE A 126 -0.01 -2.42 11.14
CA ILE A 126 0.35 -1.03 11.40
C ILE A 126 -0.07 -0.19 10.19
N SER A 127 -0.89 0.79 10.43
CA SER A 127 -1.12 1.89 9.51
C SER A 127 -0.15 3.02 9.83
N SER A 128 0.44 3.65 8.83
CA SER A 128 1.27 4.84 9.03
C SER A 128 0.51 5.99 9.70
N HIS A 129 -0.81 6.01 9.51
CA HIS A 129 -1.73 6.94 10.19
C HIS A 129 -1.77 6.78 11.72
N ASP A 130 -1.43 5.60 12.26
CA ASP A 130 -1.33 5.39 13.71
C ASP A 130 -0.19 6.22 14.32
N TYR A 131 0.79 6.58 13.48
CA TYR A 131 1.98 7.33 13.88
C TYR A 131 1.96 8.78 13.36
N GLY A 132 1.03 9.12 12.47
CA GLY A 132 0.89 10.46 11.89
C GLY A 132 1.94 10.81 10.83
N TYR A 133 2.70 9.83 10.33
CA TYR A 133 3.76 10.03 9.34
C TYR A 133 3.74 8.93 8.28
N ALA A 134 3.89 9.31 7.00
CA ALA A 134 4.00 8.35 5.90
C ALA A 134 5.30 7.51 5.99
N LYS A 135 5.27 6.30 5.43
CA LYS A 135 6.44 5.39 5.40
C LYS A 135 7.67 5.98 4.70
N GLU A 136 7.47 6.96 3.84
CA GLU A 136 8.50 7.73 3.14
C GLU A 136 9.14 8.82 3.99
N THR A 137 8.99 8.76 5.32
CA THR A 137 9.57 9.73 6.24
C THR A 137 10.38 9.06 7.34
N GLU A 138 11.45 9.70 7.79
CA GLU A 138 12.29 9.21 8.88
C GLU A 138 11.51 9.10 10.20
N ASN A 139 10.59 10.03 10.44
CA ASN A 139 9.78 10.04 11.66
C ASN A 139 8.95 8.76 11.82
N PHE A 140 8.37 8.24 10.71
CA PHE A 140 7.65 6.96 10.75
C PHE A 140 8.53 5.84 11.28
N TRP A 141 9.74 5.67 10.73
CA TRP A 141 10.67 4.60 11.09
C TRP A 141 11.21 4.75 12.51
N ASN A 142 11.46 5.98 12.95
CA ASN A 142 11.87 6.26 14.33
C ASN A 142 10.81 5.83 15.34
N ILE A 143 9.52 6.08 15.05
CA ILE A 143 8.41 5.64 15.89
C ILE A 143 8.23 4.12 15.78
N LEU A 144 8.31 3.56 14.59
CA LEU A 144 8.22 2.11 14.38
C LEU A 144 9.25 1.36 15.21
N ASN A 145 10.52 1.79 15.19
CA ASN A 145 11.62 1.17 15.93
C ASN A 145 11.43 1.22 17.46
N LYS A 146 10.68 2.19 17.99
CA LYS A 146 10.31 2.26 19.41
C LYS A 146 9.16 1.31 19.77
N ASN A 147 8.29 0.99 18.81
CA ASN A 147 7.07 0.23 19.04
C ASN A 147 7.14 -1.24 18.64
N ILE A 148 8.18 -1.64 17.89
CA ILE A 148 8.38 -3.02 17.46
C ILE A 148 9.85 -3.40 17.64
N ILE A 149 10.05 -4.55 18.29
CA ILE A 149 11.38 -5.16 18.40
C ILE A 149 11.53 -6.16 17.26
N TYR A 150 12.54 -5.98 16.40
CA TYR A 150 12.88 -6.90 15.33
C TYR A 150 14.37 -6.89 15.03
N ASN A 151 14.87 -7.96 14.45
CA ASN A 151 16.28 -8.07 14.05
C ASN A 151 16.44 -7.54 12.62
N LYS A 152 17.11 -6.41 12.46
CA LYS A 152 17.28 -5.72 11.16
C LYS A 152 18.05 -6.55 10.13
N GLU A 153 18.98 -7.41 10.56
CA GLU A 153 19.77 -8.29 9.69
C GLU A 153 18.98 -9.51 9.19
N LYS A 154 17.96 -9.95 9.96
CA LYS A 154 17.16 -11.14 9.66
C LYS A 154 15.76 -10.80 9.13
N THR A 155 15.36 -9.53 9.17
CA THR A 155 14.05 -9.09 8.72
C THR A 155 14.07 -8.82 7.23
N PHE A 156 13.11 -9.39 6.49
CA PHE A 156 12.80 -9.01 5.14
C PHE A 156 11.70 -7.96 5.13
N PHE A 157 11.90 -6.88 4.38
CA PHE A 157 10.86 -5.91 4.12
C PHE A 157 10.55 -5.90 2.62
N ILE A 158 9.28 -6.13 2.27
CA ILE A 158 8.80 -6.25 0.90
C ILE A 158 7.80 -5.13 0.66
N ASP A 159 8.07 -4.30 -0.35
CA ASP A 159 7.28 -3.12 -0.69
C ASP A 159 7.42 -2.84 -2.20
N ASP A 160 6.40 -2.31 -2.85
CA ASP A 160 6.47 -1.95 -4.27
C ASP A 160 7.05 -0.55 -4.49
N ASN A 161 7.08 0.29 -3.45
CA ASN A 161 7.53 1.68 -3.51
C ASN A 161 9.01 1.81 -3.15
N GLU A 162 9.82 2.15 -4.16
CA GLU A 162 11.28 2.34 -3.99
C GLU A 162 11.63 3.40 -2.93
N ASN A 163 10.85 4.49 -2.80
CA ASN A 163 11.13 5.50 -1.79
C ASN A 163 10.93 4.94 -0.38
N VAL A 164 9.91 4.11 -0.16
CA VAL A 164 9.71 3.42 1.13
C VAL A 164 10.87 2.48 1.43
N LEU A 165 11.34 1.71 0.42
CA LEU A 165 12.51 0.82 0.57
C LEU A 165 13.77 1.62 0.95
N LYS A 166 14.01 2.80 0.34
CA LYS A 166 15.13 3.70 0.71
C LYS A 166 15.08 4.14 2.18
N PHE A 167 13.90 4.45 2.70
CA PHE A 167 13.76 4.80 4.12
C PHE A 167 13.93 3.60 5.03
N ALA A 168 13.46 2.41 4.65
CA ALA A 168 13.71 1.17 5.38
C ALA A 168 15.20 0.83 5.46
N GLU A 169 15.94 1.01 4.35
CA GLU A 169 17.39 0.84 4.26
C GLU A 169 18.13 1.80 5.19
N LYS A 170 17.82 3.10 5.13
CA LYS A 170 18.40 4.12 6.04
C LYS A 170 18.19 3.78 7.51
N ASN A 171 17.08 3.10 7.82
CA ASN A 171 16.77 2.62 9.15
C ASN A 171 17.41 1.27 9.51
N GLY A 172 18.23 0.73 8.61
CA GLY A 172 19.11 -0.40 8.85
C GLY A 172 18.52 -1.78 8.51
N ILE A 173 17.34 -1.87 7.87
CA ILE A 173 16.85 -3.14 7.35
C ILE A 173 17.72 -3.56 6.16
N LYS A 174 18.27 -4.78 6.20
CA LYS A 174 19.23 -5.27 5.20
C LYS A 174 18.61 -6.03 4.04
N ASN A 175 17.48 -6.69 4.26
CA ASN A 175 16.89 -7.53 3.24
C ASN A 175 15.65 -6.83 2.67
N LEU A 176 15.86 -6.03 1.62
CA LEU A 176 14.84 -5.24 0.96
C LEU A 176 14.48 -5.87 -0.37
N ILE A 177 13.19 -5.99 -0.64
CA ILE A 177 12.68 -6.64 -1.84
C ILE A 177 11.58 -5.76 -2.46
N SER A 178 11.72 -5.50 -3.75
CA SER A 178 10.72 -4.79 -4.54
C SER A 178 9.80 -5.76 -5.29
N ILE A 179 8.57 -5.33 -5.55
CA ILE A 179 7.59 -6.04 -6.39
C ILE A 179 7.62 -5.48 -7.81
N ASN A 180 7.78 -6.34 -8.82
CA ASN A 180 7.83 -5.93 -10.24
C ASN A 180 6.45 -5.65 -10.85
N TYR A 181 5.40 -6.33 -10.39
CA TYR A 181 4.04 -6.20 -10.92
C TYR A 181 3.07 -5.84 -9.80
N PRO A 182 3.14 -4.60 -9.27
CA PRO A 182 2.23 -4.15 -8.22
C PRO A 182 0.78 -3.94 -8.72
N ASP A 183 0.62 -3.66 -10.01
CA ASP A 183 -0.64 -3.45 -10.71
C ASP A 183 -0.78 -4.45 -11.85
N SER A 184 -1.79 -5.30 -11.80
CA SER A 184 -2.04 -6.36 -12.81
C SER A 184 -2.40 -5.82 -14.19
N LYS A 185 -2.75 -4.53 -14.29
CA LYS A 185 -3.15 -3.86 -15.54
C LYS A 185 -2.02 -3.03 -16.16
N LYS A 186 -0.87 -2.95 -15.49
CA LYS A 186 0.28 -2.18 -15.94
C LYS A 186 1.46 -3.07 -16.30
N GLU A 187 2.38 -2.50 -17.06
CA GLU A 187 3.63 -3.15 -17.38
C GLU A 187 4.52 -3.30 -16.13
N LYS A 188 5.54 -4.14 -16.26
CA LYS A 188 6.54 -4.36 -15.23
C LYS A 188 7.22 -3.05 -14.85
N GLN A 189 7.21 -2.71 -13.57
CA GLN A 189 8.08 -1.64 -13.07
C GLN A 189 9.53 -2.13 -12.94
N ILE A 190 10.46 -1.25 -13.23
CA ILE A 190 11.89 -1.53 -13.08
C ILE A 190 12.38 -0.81 -11.83
N VAL A 191 12.89 -1.59 -10.86
CA VAL A 191 13.55 -1.07 -9.66
C VAL A 191 14.98 -1.60 -9.67
N GLU A 192 15.94 -0.72 -9.95
CA GLU A 192 17.34 -1.12 -10.18
C GLU A 192 18.12 -1.34 -8.88
N ASN A 193 17.76 -0.62 -7.81
CA ASN A 193 18.56 -0.56 -6.60
C ASN A 193 18.30 -1.71 -5.61
N TYR A 194 17.24 -2.51 -5.82
CA TYR A 194 16.83 -3.54 -4.88
C TYR A 194 16.58 -4.89 -5.56
N THR A 195 16.80 -5.96 -4.81
CA THR A 195 16.34 -7.28 -5.26
C THR A 195 14.86 -7.21 -5.55
N SER A 196 14.45 -7.59 -6.76
CA SER A 196 13.05 -7.55 -7.17
C SER A 196 12.49 -8.95 -7.44
N ILE A 197 11.20 -9.11 -7.19
CA ILE A 197 10.43 -10.33 -7.47
C ILE A 197 9.13 -9.96 -8.19
N ASN A 198 8.61 -10.87 -9.00
CA ASN A 198 7.37 -10.60 -9.74
C ASN A 198 6.17 -10.45 -8.81
N ASN A 199 6.08 -11.30 -7.80
CA ASN A 199 5.08 -11.25 -6.74
C ASN A 199 5.60 -12.02 -5.52
N VAL A 200 4.90 -11.95 -4.39
CA VAL A 200 5.33 -12.56 -3.12
C VAL A 200 5.50 -14.09 -3.17
N SER A 201 4.88 -14.81 -4.12
CA SER A 201 5.09 -16.27 -4.24
C SER A 201 6.51 -16.63 -4.67
N CYS A 202 7.17 -15.73 -5.40
CA CYS A 202 8.58 -15.92 -5.77
C CYS A 202 9.51 -15.87 -4.55
N PHE A 203 9.11 -15.15 -3.50
CA PHE A 203 9.84 -15.09 -2.24
C PHE A 203 9.93 -16.45 -1.57
N SER A 204 8.79 -17.16 -1.42
CA SER A 204 8.75 -18.49 -0.77
C SER A 204 9.69 -19.48 -1.43
N LYS A 205 9.75 -19.49 -2.76
CA LYS A 205 10.62 -20.39 -3.53
C LYS A 205 12.12 -20.08 -3.35
N LYS A 206 12.46 -18.83 -3.08
CA LYS A 206 13.84 -18.36 -3.03
C LYS A 206 14.42 -18.30 -1.62
N PHE A 207 13.61 -17.97 -0.62
CA PHE A 207 14.06 -17.61 0.73
C PHE A 207 13.49 -18.46 1.86
N ILE A 208 12.41 -19.23 1.63
CA ILE A 208 11.84 -20.15 2.62
C ILE A 208 12.14 -21.58 2.15
N ARG A 209 12.99 -22.30 2.91
CA ARG A 209 13.31 -23.71 2.69
C ARG A 209 12.49 -24.60 3.60
#